data_cd4a973710c9f0f1bee4624b09809291
#
_entry.id   cd4a973710c9f0f1bee4624b09809291
#
_cell.length_a   1.000
_cell.length_b   1.000
_cell.length_c   1.000
_cell.angle_alpha   90.00
_cell.angle_beta   90.00
_cell.angle_gamma   90.00
#
_symmetry.space_group_name_H-M   'P 1'
#
loop_
_entity.id
_entity.type
_entity.pdbx_description
1 polymer ?
#
loop_
_entity_poly.entity_id
_entity_poly.type
_entity_poly.pdbx_seq_one_letter_code
_entity_poly.pdbx_strand_id
1 'polypeptide(L)'
;MRQSDLAFEVRDYLKDHPNAAVAGVFYYFLKEQVRTLVRQMADAFPGSVLVFDAANGKAVRLMLKTWIKDAAIQNVGAYFAVADARRELSAWDSRLRVSSRGYMLGYNDLKDPSVSGFFRFLARVGDNRMNMQIVKLGFGDGR
;
A
#
# COMPACT_ATOMS: atom_id res chain seq x y z
N MET A 1 16.46 9.45 -8.05
CA MET A 1 15.23 10.24 -7.82
C MET A 1 15.18 10.62 -6.35
N ARG A 2 15.10 11.87 -6.02
CA ARG A 2 14.95 12.30 -4.63
C ARG A 2 13.51 12.02 -4.18
N GLN A 3 13.31 11.69 -2.92
CA GLN A 3 11.98 11.37 -2.37
C GLN A 3 11.00 12.55 -2.46
N SER A 4 11.52 13.79 -2.41
CA SER A 4 10.75 15.00 -2.69
C SER A 4 10.16 15.03 -4.11
N ASP A 5 10.87 14.44 -5.05
CA ASP A 5 10.50 14.47 -6.46
C ASP A 5 9.32 13.54 -6.76
N LEU A 6 9.28 12.36 -6.11
CA LEU A 6 8.17 11.43 -6.30
C LEU A 6 6.85 11.96 -5.72
N ALA A 7 6.90 12.55 -4.54
CA ALA A 7 5.71 13.16 -3.94
C ALA A 7 5.16 14.31 -4.80
N PHE A 8 6.06 15.04 -5.44
CA PHE A 8 5.72 16.12 -6.37
C PHE A 8 5.11 15.58 -7.67
N GLU A 9 5.71 14.55 -8.27
CA GLU A 9 5.20 13.92 -9.49
C GLU A 9 3.83 13.27 -9.27
N VAL A 10 3.63 12.54 -8.18
CA VAL A 10 2.34 11.96 -7.82
C VAL A 10 1.29 13.05 -7.61
N ARG A 11 1.64 14.14 -6.95
CA ARG A 11 0.74 15.27 -6.75
C ARG A 11 0.33 15.96 -8.05
N ASP A 12 1.27 16.15 -8.97
CA ASP A 12 0.99 16.75 -10.27
C ASP A 12 0.12 15.84 -11.15
N TYR A 13 0.41 14.55 -11.15
CA TYR A 13 -0.41 13.57 -11.86
C TYR A 13 -1.86 13.56 -11.33
N LEU A 14 -2.04 13.65 -10.02
CA LEU A 14 -3.36 13.60 -9.38
C LEU A 14 -4.21 14.85 -9.60
N LYS A 15 -3.63 15.98 -10.01
CA LYS A 15 -4.41 17.17 -10.40
C LYS A 15 -5.33 16.88 -11.58
N ASP A 16 -4.82 16.13 -12.55
CA ASP A 16 -5.57 15.77 -13.77
C ASP A 16 -6.29 14.40 -13.61
N HIS A 17 -5.89 13.61 -12.61
CA HIS A 17 -6.40 12.27 -12.36
C HIS A 17 -6.77 12.10 -10.88
N PRO A 18 -7.96 12.53 -10.45
CA PRO A 18 -8.34 12.57 -9.03
C PRO A 18 -8.43 11.20 -8.34
N ASN A 19 -8.41 10.12 -9.12
CA ASN A 19 -8.34 8.76 -8.60
C ASN A 19 -7.04 8.12 -9.07
N ALA A 20 -6.20 7.71 -8.14
CA ALA A 20 -4.91 7.12 -8.44
C ALA A 20 -4.77 5.70 -7.90
N ALA A 21 -4.05 4.89 -8.64
CA ALA A 21 -3.59 3.58 -8.21
C ALA A 21 -2.06 3.53 -8.24
N VAL A 22 -1.47 3.08 -7.14
CA VAL A 22 -0.02 2.94 -6.97
C VAL A 22 0.28 1.49 -6.59
N ALA A 23 1.01 0.77 -7.42
CA ALA A 23 1.33 -0.63 -7.20
C ALA A 23 2.84 -0.84 -7.05
N GLY A 24 3.25 -1.59 -6.02
CA GLY A 24 4.64 -1.99 -5.79
C GLY A 24 5.59 -0.84 -5.42
N VAL A 25 5.10 0.32 -5.05
CA VAL A 25 5.93 1.53 -4.86
C VAL A 25 6.15 1.88 -3.39
N PHE A 26 5.12 1.81 -2.57
CA PHE A 26 5.20 2.28 -1.18
C PHE A 26 6.15 1.46 -0.29
N TYR A 27 6.46 0.24 -0.67
CA TYR A 27 7.42 -0.61 0.04
C TYR A 27 8.83 -0.01 0.13
N TYR A 28 9.20 0.87 -0.81
CA TYR A 28 10.52 1.51 -0.87
C TYR A 28 10.59 2.82 -0.09
N PHE A 29 9.48 3.25 0.52
CA PHE A 29 9.40 4.50 1.26
C PHE A 29 9.28 4.26 2.75
N LEU A 30 9.78 5.21 3.54
CA LEU A 30 9.58 5.20 4.97
C LEU A 30 8.11 5.45 5.31
N LYS A 31 7.64 4.84 6.37
CA LYS A 31 6.25 4.97 6.83
C LYS A 31 5.82 6.43 7.01
N GLU A 32 6.69 7.26 7.57
CA GLU A 32 6.42 8.68 7.75
C GLU A 32 6.31 9.46 6.44
N GLN A 33 7.02 9.02 5.41
CA GLN A 33 6.92 9.63 4.09
C GLN A 33 5.58 9.33 3.42
N VAL A 34 5.13 8.07 3.50
CA VAL A 34 3.81 7.68 2.99
C VAL A 34 2.71 8.41 3.76
N ARG A 35 2.84 8.51 5.09
CA ARG A 35 1.91 9.26 5.93
C ARG A 35 1.82 10.73 5.53
N THR A 36 2.96 11.38 5.34
CA THR A 36 3.02 12.79 4.91
C THR A 36 2.37 12.98 3.55
N LEU A 37 2.67 12.10 2.58
CA LEU A 37 2.04 12.13 1.27
C LEU A 37 0.52 11.99 1.35
N VAL A 38 0.04 11.02 2.12
CA VAL A 38 -1.41 10.78 2.29
C VAL A 38 -2.10 12.00 2.88
N ARG A 39 -1.51 12.65 3.88
CA ARG A 39 -2.06 13.87 4.47
C ARG A 39 -2.08 15.04 3.48
N GLN A 40 -1.01 15.23 2.73
CA GLN A 40 -0.96 16.24 1.66
C GLN A 40 -2.01 15.98 0.58
N MET A 41 -2.25 14.72 0.23
CA MET A 41 -3.32 14.35 -0.71
C MET A 41 -4.69 14.66 -0.14
N ALA A 42 -4.93 14.39 1.14
CA ALA A 42 -6.18 14.72 1.80
C ALA A 42 -6.46 16.23 1.80
N ASP A 43 -5.42 17.05 1.92
CA ASP A 43 -5.52 18.51 1.86
C ASP A 43 -5.78 19.02 0.44
N ALA A 44 -5.08 18.45 -0.54
CA ALA A 44 -5.09 18.95 -1.92
C ALA A 44 -6.25 18.39 -2.77
N PHE A 45 -6.74 17.19 -2.46
CA PHE A 45 -7.70 16.46 -3.29
C PHE A 45 -8.85 15.87 -2.47
N PRO A 46 -9.65 16.70 -1.77
CA PRO A 46 -10.82 16.20 -1.06
C PRO A 46 -11.78 15.49 -2.02
N GLY A 47 -12.35 14.37 -1.57
CA GLY A 47 -13.25 13.55 -2.37
C GLY A 47 -12.58 12.56 -3.33
N SER A 48 -11.25 12.57 -3.47
CA SER A 48 -10.53 11.62 -4.33
C SER A 48 -10.26 10.28 -3.63
N VAL A 49 -9.76 9.32 -4.39
CA VAL A 49 -9.45 7.96 -3.93
C VAL A 49 -8.03 7.58 -4.33
N LEU A 50 -7.29 7.02 -3.37
CA LEU A 50 -5.99 6.39 -3.60
C LEU A 50 -6.10 4.89 -3.35
N VAL A 51 -5.63 4.08 -4.30
CA VAL A 51 -5.55 2.62 -4.19
C VAL A 51 -4.09 2.19 -4.28
N PHE A 52 -3.66 1.37 -3.35
CA PHE A 52 -2.29 0.84 -3.33
C PHE A 52 -2.24 -0.56 -2.69
N ASP A 53 -1.17 -1.28 -2.96
CA ASP A 53 -0.91 -2.56 -2.32
C ASP A 53 -0.04 -2.38 -1.07
N ALA A 54 -0.27 -3.23 -0.10
CA ALA A 54 0.48 -3.23 1.15
C ALA A 54 0.68 -4.66 1.68
N ALA A 55 1.66 -4.83 2.54
CA ALA A 55 1.95 -6.09 3.22
C ALA A 55 2.51 -5.82 4.62
N ASN A 56 2.55 -6.84 5.46
CA ASN A 56 3.09 -6.71 6.82
C ASN A 56 4.62 -6.57 6.85
N GLY A 57 5.16 -6.25 8.02
CA GLY A 57 6.59 -6.02 8.19
C GLY A 57 7.48 -7.21 7.82
N LYS A 58 7.01 -8.44 8.01
CA LYS A 58 7.75 -9.65 7.60
C LYS A 58 7.89 -9.73 6.09
N ALA A 59 6.81 -9.49 5.37
CA ALA A 59 6.80 -9.50 3.91
C ALA A 59 7.65 -8.37 3.32
N VAL A 60 7.52 -7.16 3.84
CA VAL A 60 8.32 -6.02 3.39
C VAL A 60 9.81 -6.26 3.64
N ARG A 61 10.17 -6.80 4.80
CA ARG A 61 11.56 -7.18 5.11
C ARG A 61 12.11 -8.21 4.12
N LEU A 62 11.31 -9.22 3.79
CA LEU A 62 11.70 -10.24 2.82
C LEU A 62 11.88 -9.66 1.42
N MET A 63 10.95 -8.83 0.97
CA MET A 63 11.03 -8.15 -0.33
C MET A 63 12.28 -7.27 -0.43
N LEU A 64 12.55 -6.45 0.57
CA LEU A 64 13.72 -5.57 0.58
C LEU A 64 15.04 -6.35 0.59
N LYS A 65 15.12 -7.44 1.35
CA LYS A 65 16.30 -8.31 1.36
C LYS A 65 16.52 -9.03 0.04
N THR A 66 15.46 -9.41 -0.66
CA THR A 66 15.53 -10.19 -1.89
C THR A 66 15.87 -9.30 -3.08
N TRP A 67 15.30 -8.11 -3.15
CA TRP A 67 15.40 -7.25 -4.33
C TRP A 67 16.50 -6.21 -4.24
N ILE A 68 16.97 -5.91 -3.04
CA ILE A 68 18.00 -4.89 -2.80
C ILE A 68 19.17 -5.55 -2.07
N LYS A 69 19.69 -6.65 -2.63
CA LYS A 69 20.79 -7.42 -2.04
C LYS A 69 22.06 -6.59 -1.80
N ASP A 70 22.29 -5.59 -2.61
CA ASP A 70 23.52 -4.77 -2.60
C ASP A 70 23.35 -3.42 -1.89
N ALA A 71 22.14 -3.04 -1.50
CA ALA A 71 21.92 -1.85 -0.71
C ALA A 71 21.99 -2.20 0.78
N ALA A 72 22.93 -1.60 1.49
CA ALA A 72 23.01 -1.65 2.93
C ALA A 72 21.81 -0.92 3.54
N ILE A 73 20.62 -1.54 3.52
CA ILE A 73 19.42 -0.97 4.10
C ILE A 73 19.53 -1.09 5.60
N GLN A 74 19.81 0.02 6.23
CA GLN A 74 19.71 0.16 7.68
C GLN A 74 18.25 0.44 8.05
N ASN A 75 17.79 -0.14 9.16
CA ASN A 75 16.48 0.11 9.73
C ASN A 75 15.28 -0.25 8.80
N VAL A 76 15.22 -1.48 8.35
CA VAL A 76 14.10 -2.02 7.54
C VAL A 76 12.73 -1.81 8.21
N GLY A 77 12.68 -1.78 9.54
CA GLY A 77 11.44 -1.55 10.30
C GLY A 77 10.82 -0.16 10.13
N ALA A 78 11.57 0.81 9.61
CA ALA A 78 11.05 2.15 9.34
C ALA A 78 10.29 2.25 8.02
N TYR A 79 10.44 1.27 7.12
CA TYR A 79 9.75 1.27 5.83
C TYR A 79 8.25 0.99 5.98
N PHE A 80 7.50 1.45 4.99
CA PHE A 80 6.05 1.31 5.00
C PHE A 80 5.64 -0.16 4.93
N ALA A 81 4.99 -0.61 5.99
CA ALA A 81 4.39 -1.92 6.10
C ALA A 81 3.10 -1.81 6.90
N VAL A 82 2.09 -2.58 6.54
CA VAL A 82 0.77 -2.52 7.17
C VAL A 82 0.25 -3.94 7.37
N ALA A 83 -0.10 -4.29 8.60
CA ALA A 83 -0.78 -5.53 8.92
C ALA A 83 -2.31 -5.35 8.89
N ASP A 84 -2.81 -4.32 9.56
CA ASP A 84 -4.22 -3.95 9.58
C ASP A 84 -4.39 -2.51 9.07
N ALA A 85 -4.73 -2.41 7.79
CA ALA A 85 -4.84 -1.10 7.13
C ALA A 85 -5.92 -0.22 7.77
N ARG A 86 -7.07 -0.79 8.08
CA ARG A 86 -8.18 -0.01 8.67
C ARG A 86 -7.78 0.59 10.00
N ARG A 87 -7.19 -0.20 10.88
CA ARG A 87 -6.76 0.25 12.20
C ARG A 87 -5.59 1.24 12.14
N GLU A 88 -4.56 0.93 11.35
CA GLU A 88 -3.33 1.70 11.33
C GLU A 88 -3.47 3.01 10.57
N LEU A 89 -4.11 2.99 9.40
CA LEU A 89 -4.19 4.15 8.53
C LEU A 89 -5.29 5.13 8.94
N SER A 90 -6.37 4.65 9.53
CA SER A 90 -7.43 5.54 10.03
C SER A 90 -6.94 6.48 11.14
N ALA A 91 -5.88 6.09 11.85
CA ALA A 91 -5.25 6.92 12.88
C ALA A 91 -4.43 8.09 12.29
N TRP A 92 -4.12 8.08 11.01
CA TRP A 92 -3.29 9.11 10.38
C TRP A 92 -4.02 10.43 10.15
N ASP A 93 -5.30 10.35 9.80
CA ASP A 93 -6.13 11.52 9.55
C ASP A 93 -7.60 11.15 9.65
N SER A 94 -8.39 11.95 10.31
CA SER A 94 -9.84 11.71 10.52
C SER A 94 -10.68 11.74 9.23
N ARG A 95 -10.14 12.33 8.16
CA ARG A 95 -10.80 12.41 6.85
C ARG A 95 -10.67 11.12 6.05
N LEU A 96 -9.78 10.19 6.46
CA LEU A 96 -9.53 8.95 5.72
C LEU A 96 -10.64 7.93 5.94
N ARG A 97 -11.16 7.42 4.84
CA ARG A 97 -12.02 6.24 4.81
C ARG A 97 -11.21 5.07 4.27
N VAL A 98 -10.89 4.13 5.14
CA VAL A 98 -9.99 3.02 4.83
C VAL A 98 -10.77 1.74 4.62
N SER A 99 -10.55 1.10 3.48
CA SER A 99 -10.99 -0.28 3.23
C SER A 99 -9.83 -1.09 2.64
N SER A 100 -9.84 -2.39 2.86
CA SER A 100 -8.83 -3.28 2.32
C SER A 100 -9.43 -4.63 1.96
N ARG A 101 -8.81 -5.30 0.98
CA ARG A 101 -9.12 -6.68 0.59
C ARG A 101 -7.82 -7.44 0.41
N GLY A 102 -7.86 -8.76 0.64
CA GLY A 102 -6.74 -9.64 0.33
C GLY A 102 -6.31 -9.50 -1.12
N TYR A 103 -5.01 -9.46 -1.34
CA TYR A 103 -4.43 -9.21 -2.66
C TYR A 103 -4.81 -10.28 -3.68
N MET A 104 -4.78 -11.56 -3.28
CA MET A 104 -5.08 -12.69 -4.16
C MET A 104 -6.53 -13.18 -4.00
N LEU A 105 -6.96 -13.45 -2.78
CA LEU A 105 -8.24 -14.09 -2.48
C LEU A 105 -9.40 -13.10 -2.30
N GLY A 106 -9.11 -11.83 -2.09
CA GLY A 106 -10.13 -10.80 -1.91
C GLY A 106 -10.94 -10.47 -3.16
N TYR A 107 -10.39 -10.80 -4.33
CA TYR A 107 -11.00 -10.54 -5.65
C TYR A 107 -11.31 -11.81 -6.42
N ASN A 108 -10.63 -12.91 -6.13
CA ASN A 108 -10.82 -14.19 -6.79
C ASN A 108 -10.59 -15.31 -5.78
N ASP A 109 -11.54 -16.22 -5.68
CA ASP A 109 -11.44 -17.38 -4.80
C ASP A 109 -10.55 -18.51 -5.36
N LEU A 110 -10.05 -18.33 -6.58
CA LEU A 110 -9.17 -19.28 -7.27
C LEU A 110 -9.76 -20.69 -7.41
N LYS A 111 -11.08 -20.80 -7.54
CA LYS A 111 -11.78 -22.08 -7.67
C LYS A 111 -11.67 -22.71 -9.06
N ASP A 112 -11.19 -21.97 -10.06
CA ASP A 112 -11.02 -22.48 -11.40
C ASP A 112 -10.13 -23.74 -11.39
N PRO A 113 -10.56 -24.85 -12.02
CA PRO A 113 -9.78 -26.10 -12.07
C PRO A 113 -8.39 -25.95 -12.70
N SER A 114 -8.17 -24.94 -13.55
CA SER A 114 -6.87 -24.64 -14.15
C SER A 114 -5.83 -24.12 -13.14
N VAL A 115 -6.28 -23.63 -12.00
CA VAL A 115 -5.41 -23.14 -10.93
C VAL A 115 -4.89 -24.31 -10.09
N SER A 116 -3.57 -24.49 -10.04
CA SER A 116 -2.95 -25.57 -9.25
C SER A 116 -3.20 -25.41 -7.75
N GLY A 117 -3.26 -26.55 -7.04
CA GLY A 117 -3.38 -26.55 -5.57
C GLY A 117 -2.20 -25.85 -4.89
N PHE A 118 -1.00 -25.94 -5.47
CA PHE A 118 0.19 -25.23 -4.98
C PHE A 118 0.03 -23.71 -5.09
N PHE A 119 -0.49 -23.20 -6.21
CA PHE A 119 -0.75 -21.77 -6.36
C PHE A 119 -1.82 -21.26 -5.37
N ARG A 120 -2.88 -22.04 -5.14
CA ARG A 120 -3.88 -21.72 -4.11
C ARG A 120 -3.29 -21.66 -2.72
N PHE A 121 -2.37 -22.56 -2.41
CA PHE A 121 -1.64 -22.54 -1.14
C PHE A 121 -0.78 -21.28 -1.01
N LEU A 122 -0.01 -20.93 -2.04
CA LEU A 122 0.80 -19.70 -2.05
C LEU A 122 -0.06 -18.44 -1.90
N ALA A 123 -1.22 -18.39 -2.55
CA ALA A 123 -2.15 -17.28 -2.44
C ALA A 123 -2.68 -17.11 -1.00
N ARG A 124 -3.01 -18.22 -0.34
CA ARG A 124 -3.43 -18.19 1.08
C ARG A 124 -2.31 -17.74 2.01
N VAL A 125 -1.09 -18.20 1.77
CA VAL A 125 0.08 -17.74 2.55
C VAL A 125 0.32 -16.25 2.35
N GLY A 126 0.25 -15.76 1.13
CA GLY A 126 0.40 -14.35 0.81
C GLY A 126 -0.64 -13.48 1.54
N ASP A 127 -1.92 -13.82 1.40
CA ASP A 127 -3.00 -13.05 1.99
C ASP A 127 -3.07 -13.15 3.53
N ASN A 128 -2.86 -14.33 4.09
CA ASN A 128 -3.10 -14.58 5.50
C ASN A 128 -1.84 -14.44 6.38
N ARG A 129 -0.67 -14.79 5.87
CA ARG A 129 0.60 -14.74 6.63
C ARG A 129 1.40 -13.48 6.38
N MET A 130 1.38 -12.96 5.19
CA MET A 130 2.08 -11.74 4.79
C MET A 130 1.17 -10.52 4.79
N ASN A 131 -0.12 -10.70 5.05
CA ASN A 131 -1.14 -9.65 4.97
C ASN A 131 -1.07 -8.86 3.66
N MET A 132 -0.80 -9.55 2.56
CA MET A 132 -0.83 -8.93 1.24
C MET A 132 -2.25 -8.48 0.93
N GLN A 133 -2.42 -7.20 0.70
CA GLN A 133 -3.73 -6.57 0.58
C GLN A 133 -3.71 -5.41 -0.39
N ILE A 134 -4.86 -5.13 -0.97
CA ILE A 134 -5.11 -3.89 -1.69
C ILE A 134 -5.88 -2.97 -0.78
N VAL A 135 -5.36 -1.79 -0.57
CA VAL A 135 -5.90 -0.76 0.31
C VAL A 135 -6.51 0.35 -0.54
N LYS A 136 -7.72 0.76 -0.17
CA LYS A 136 -8.40 1.91 -0.75
C LYS A 136 -8.56 2.98 0.33
N LEU A 137 -7.99 4.15 0.07
CA LEU A 137 -8.18 5.36 0.88
C LEU A 137 -9.11 6.32 0.15
N GLY A 138 -10.25 6.61 0.76
CA GLY A 138 -11.11 7.71 0.35
C GLY A 138 -10.77 8.95 1.16
N PHE A 139 -10.60 10.09 0.50
CA PHE A 139 -10.37 11.38 1.15
C PHE A 139 -11.72 12.11 1.30
N GLY A 140 -12.19 12.24 2.53
CA GLY A 140 -13.43 12.99 2.80
C GLY A 140 -13.29 14.47 2.48
N ASP A 141 -14.41 15.12 2.30
CA ASP A 141 -14.50 16.54 1.91
C ASP A 141 -14.25 17.52 3.06
N GLY A 142 -13.77 17.07 4.21
CA GLY A 142 -13.50 17.94 5.36
C GLY A 142 -14.75 18.50 6.07
N ARG A 143 -15.89 17.85 5.87
CA ARG A 143 -17.14 18.17 6.55
C ARG A 143 -17.45 17.22 7.69
#